data_b146fd49df6e2879dba14e6a57bedf53
#
_entry.id   b146fd49df6e2879dba14e6a57bedf53
#
_cell.length_a   1.000
_cell.length_b   1.000
_cell.length_c   1.000
_cell.angle_alpha   90.00
_cell.angle_beta   90.00
_cell.angle_gamma   90.00
#
_symmetry.space_group_name_H-M   'P 1'
#
loop_
_entity.id
_entity.type
_entity.pdbx_description
1 polymer ?
#
loop_
_entity_poly.entity_id
_entity_poly.type
_entity_poly.pdbx_seq_one_letter_code
_entity_poly.pdbx_strand_id
1 'polypeptide(L)'
;MINPAFIPDDFFKVLAPSDIFGADGPFEVDLGCGDGGFLLQMAAHYPERRFLGIERLLGRVRGVCSRAAVRGLDNVKVFRVESRYFLEWMMQPGCISRLHYFGLLYTSD
;
A
#
# COMPACT_ATOMS: atom_id res chain seq x y z
N MET A 1 10.42 -9.72 -13.04
CA MET A 1 9.09 -9.12 -13.26
C MET A 1 8.61 -8.48 -11.96
N ILE A 2 8.08 -7.27 -12.06
CA ILE A 2 7.56 -6.56 -10.91
C ILE A 2 6.20 -7.13 -10.50
N ASN A 3 6.06 -7.46 -9.21
CA ASN A 3 4.79 -7.91 -8.65
C ASN A 3 4.36 -6.96 -7.53
N PRO A 4 3.49 -5.99 -7.82
CA PRO A 4 3.05 -5.03 -6.81
C PRO A 4 2.11 -5.61 -5.75
N ALA A 5 1.48 -6.75 -6.02
CA ALA A 5 0.55 -7.35 -5.08
C ALA A 5 1.29 -7.86 -3.84
N PHE A 6 0.81 -7.47 -2.66
CA PHE A 6 1.31 -7.99 -1.40
C PHE A 6 0.23 -8.83 -0.73
N ILE A 7 0.55 -10.07 -0.43
CA ILE A 7 -0.34 -10.98 0.28
C ILE A 7 0.47 -11.56 1.45
N PRO A 8 0.10 -11.23 2.71
CA PRO A 8 0.85 -11.75 3.85
C PRO A 8 0.60 -13.25 4.03
N ASP A 9 1.58 -13.92 4.64
CA ASP A 9 1.43 -15.32 5.03
C ASP A 9 0.40 -15.47 6.15
N ASP A 10 0.29 -14.46 7.00
CA ASP A 10 -0.57 -14.49 8.17
C ASP A 10 -1.22 -13.11 8.34
N PHE A 11 -2.55 -13.06 8.24
CA PHE A 11 -3.31 -11.82 8.41
C PHE A 11 -3.46 -11.40 9.88
N PHE A 12 -2.99 -12.21 10.82
CA PHE A 12 -3.09 -11.92 12.26
C PHE A 12 -1.78 -11.43 12.85
N LYS A 13 -0.78 -11.21 12.00
CA LYS A 13 0.54 -10.81 12.46
C LYS A 13 0.79 -9.34 12.14
N VAL A 14 1.54 -8.66 13.01
CA VAL A 14 2.03 -7.31 12.77
C VAL A 14 3.12 -7.39 11.70
N LEU A 15 3.05 -6.50 10.70
CA LEU A 15 3.94 -6.50 9.55
C LEU A 15 5.11 -5.55 9.77
N ALA A 16 6.33 -6.06 9.61
CA ALA A 16 7.52 -5.24 9.52
C ALA A 16 7.69 -4.75 8.06
N PRO A 17 8.43 -3.65 7.83
CA PRO A 17 8.71 -3.23 6.45
C PRO A 17 9.34 -4.32 5.59
N SER A 18 10.21 -5.13 6.17
CA SER A 18 10.84 -6.24 5.45
C SER A 18 9.86 -7.31 5.00
N ASP A 19 8.74 -7.49 5.71
CA ASP A 19 7.69 -8.43 5.30
C ASP A 19 7.00 -7.97 4.01
N ILE A 20 6.93 -6.66 3.79
CA ILE A 20 6.22 -6.06 2.66
C ILE A 20 7.17 -5.82 1.49
N PHE A 21 8.32 -5.23 1.75
CA PHE A 21 9.24 -4.75 0.72
C PHE A 21 10.53 -5.58 0.60
N GLY A 22 10.72 -6.57 1.45
CA GLY A 22 11.92 -7.39 1.44
C GLY A 22 13.16 -6.72 2.05
N ALA A 23 13.01 -5.53 2.60
CA ALA A 23 14.10 -4.78 3.23
C ALA A 23 13.53 -3.84 4.28
N ASP A 24 14.32 -3.58 5.32
CA ASP A 24 13.94 -2.65 6.37
C ASP A 24 13.95 -1.20 5.86
N GLY A 25 13.33 -0.33 6.62
CA GLY A 25 13.27 1.08 6.34
C GLY A 25 11.84 1.59 6.26
N PRO A 26 11.66 2.92 6.28
CA PRO A 26 10.33 3.51 6.33
C PRO A 26 9.60 3.38 5.00
N PHE A 27 8.29 3.46 5.07
CA PHE A 27 7.44 3.52 3.88
C PHE A 27 6.23 4.43 4.15
N GLU A 28 5.60 4.87 3.07
CA GLU A 28 4.38 5.69 3.13
C GLU A 28 3.19 4.80 2.82
N VAL A 29 2.06 5.11 3.44
CA VAL A 29 0.83 4.33 3.26
C VAL A 29 -0.27 5.23 2.71
N ASP A 30 -0.96 4.74 1.68
CA ASP A 30 -2.16 5.37 1.15
C ASP A 30 -3.36 4.49 1.52
N LEU A 31 -4.13 4.94 2.51
CA LEU A 31 -5.30 4.21 2.99
C LEU A 31 -6.48 4.42 2.05
N GLY A 32 -7.07 3.32 1.59
CA GLY A 32 -8.15 3.40 0.63
C GLY A 32 -7.67 4.00 -0.68
N CYS A 33 -6.63 3.41 -1.27
CA CYS A 33 -5.97 4.00 -2.44
C CYS A 33 -6.85 4.04 -3.71
N GLY A 34 -8.00 3.39 -3.68
CA GLY A 34 -8.97 3.43 -4.76
C GLY A 34 -8.40 2.90 -6.07
N ASP A 35 -8.47 3.71 -7.13
CA ASP A 35 -7.92 3.36 -8.44
C ASP A 35 -6.39 3.53 -8.51
N GLY A 36 -5.78 4.02 -7.45
CA GLY A 36 -4.34 4.15 -7.34
C GLY A 36 -3.73 5.36 -8.04
N GLY A 37 -4.54 6.29 -8.53
CA GLY A 37 -4.01 7.44 -9.25
C GLY A 37 -2.99 8.22 -8.44
N PHE A 38 -3.33 8.57 -7.20
CA PHE A 38 -2.43 9.28 -6.31
C PHE A 38 -1.21 8.42 -5.95
N LEU A 39 -1.46 7.16 -5.55
CA LEU A 39 -0.40 6.23 -5.14
C LEU A 39 0.66 6.06 -6.24
N LEU A 40 0.21 5.80 -7.47
CA LEU A 40 1.12 5.56 -8.58
C LEU A 40 1.86 6.82 -9.00
N GLN A 41 1.20 7.97 -8.93
CA GLN A 41 1.83 9.26 -9.20
C GLN A 41 2.95 9.53 -8.20
N MET A 42 2.71 9.28 -6.92
CA MET A 42 3.72 9.46 -5.87
C MET A 42 4.89 8.50 -6.06
N ALA A 43 4.61 7.24 -6.36
CA ALA A 43 5.66 6.24 -6.58
C ALA A 43 6.54 6.60 -7.77
N ALA A 44 5.94 7.08 -8.86
CA ALA A 44 6.68 7.50 -10.05
C ALA A 44 7.54 8.75 -9.77
N HIS A 45 7.01 9.68 -8.99
CA HIS A 45 7.67 10.95 -8.71
C HIS A 45 8.82 10.81 -7.70
N TYR A 46 8.70 9.86 -6.77
CA TYR A 46 9.69 9.63 -5.71
C TYR A 46 10.20 8.19 -5.75
N PRO A 47 11.00 7.82 -6.74
CA PRO A 47 11.44 6.44 -6.91
C PRO A 47 12.30 5.91 -5.76
N GLU A 48 12.89 6.79 -4.94
CA GLU A 48 13.70 6.42 -3.78
C GLU A 48 12.85 6.13 -2.53
N ARG A 49 11.55 6.41 -2.57
CA ARG A 49 10.63 6.14 -1.46
C ARG A 49 9.82 4.88 -1.73
N ARG A 50 9.28 4.29 -0.67
CA ARG A 50 8.46 3.08 -0.77
C ARG A 50 7.03 3.41 -0.37
N PHE A 51 6.06 2.87 -1.11
CA PHE A 51 4.65 3.17 -0.96
C PHE A 51 3.84 1.90 -0.85
N LEU A 52 2.95 1.84 0.15
CA LEU A 52 1.99 0.75 0.33
C LEU A 52 0.58 1.30 0.14
N GLY A 53 -0.14 0.81 -0.84
CA GLY A 53 -1.55 1.10 -1.01
C GLY A 53 -2.41 0.08 -0.30
N ILE A 54 -3.40 0.56 0.44
CA ILE A 54 -4.39 -0.28 1.12
C ILE A 54 -5.73 -0.10 0.42
N GLU A 55 -6.32 -1.19 -0.03
CA GLU A 55 -7.61 -1.16 -0.73
C GLU A 55 -8.32 -2.49 -0.53
N ARG A 56 -9.59 -2.46 -0.14
CA ARG A 56 -10.34 -3.69 0.15
C ARG A 56 -11.00 -4.32 -1.07
N LEU A 57 -11.20 -3.55 -2.14
CA LEU A 57 -11.92 -4.02 -3.33
C LEU A 57 -10.96 -4.70 -4.31
N LEU A 58 -11.17 -5.98 -4.55
CA LEU A 58 -10.28 -6.79 -5.37
C LEU A 58 -10.08 -6.20 -6.78
N GLY A 59 -11.15 -5.74 -7.41
CA GLY A 59 -11.06 -5.16 -8.75
C GLY A 59 -10.14 -3.95 -8.81
N ARG A 60 -10.20 -3.09 -7.79
CA ARG A 60 -9.33 -1.92 -7.72
C ARG A 60 -7.89 -2.33 -7.46
N VAL A 61 -7.66 -3.27 -6.54
CA VAL A 61 -6.32 -3.79 -6.27
C VAL A 61 -5.69 -4.35 -7.54
N ARG A 62 -6.42 -5.15 -8.29
CA ARG A 62 -5.93 -5.72 -9.55
C ARG A 62 -5.58 -4.64 -10.56
N GLY A 63 -6.43 -3.62 -10.69
CA GLY A 63 -6.19 -2.50 -11.60
C GLY A 63 -4.93 -1.71 -11.24
N VAL A 64 -4.76 -1.41 -9.95
CA VAL A 64 -3.56 -0.69 -9.48
C VAL A 64 -2.31 -1.51 -9.72
N CYS A 65 -2.33 -2.80 -9.38
CA CYS A 65 -1.19 -3.68 -9.59
C CYS A 65 -0.81 -3.78 -11.07
N SER A 66 -1.81 -3.89 -11.94
CA SER A 66 -1.57 -3.95 -13.38
C SER A 66 -0.90 -2.68 -13.90
N ARG A 67 -1.42 -1.52 -13.51
CA ARG A 67 -0.83 -0.24 -13.94
C ARG A 67 0.57 -0.02 -13.37
N ALA A 68 0.80 -0.40 -12.12
CA ALA A 68 2.13 -0.31 -11.51
C ALA A 68 3.15 -1.16 -12.26
N ALA A 69 2.76 -2.40 -12.59
CA ALA A 69 3.63 -3.31 -13.33
C ALA A 69 3.95 -2.78 -14.73
N VAL A 70 2.94 -2.28 -15.45
CA VAL A 70 3.14 -1.71 -16.79
C VAL A 70 4.08 -0.51 -16.74
N ARG A 71 3.98 0.33 -15.71
CA ARG A 71 4.86 1.49 -15.54
C ARG A 71 6.25 1.13 -14.99
N GLY A 72 6.47 -0.12 -14.63
CA GLY A 72 7.75 -0.55 -14.06
C GLY A 72 8.05 0.03 -12.68
N LEU A 73 7.02 0.30 -11.88
CA LEU A 73 7.20 0.86 -10.55
C LEU A 73 7.52 -0.25 -9.55
N ASP A 74 8.76 -0.30 -9.08
CA ASP A 74 9.25 -1.32 -8.15
C ASP A 74 9.19 -0.88 -6.69
N ASN A 75 8.76 0.34 -6.43
CA ASN A 75 8.70 0.93 -5.10
C ASN A 75 7.28 1.00 -4.52
N VAL A 76 6.32 0.30 -5.13
CA VAL A 76 4.93 0.29 -4.68
C VAL A 76 4.46 -1.14 -4.47
N LYS A 77 3.72 -1.34 -3.37
CA LYS A 77 3.01 -2.58 -3.08
C LYS A 77 1.55 -2.24 -2.79
N VAL A 78 0.66 -3.16 -3.11
CA VAL A 78 -0.77 -2.98 -2.88
C VAL A 78 -1.28 -4.17 -2.07
N PHE A 79 -1.92 -3.88 -0.95
CA PHE A 79 -2.40 -4.88 -0.01
C PHE A 79 -3.92 -4.81 0.04
N ARG A 80 -4.58 -5.93 -0.28
CA ARG A 80 -6.02 -6.02 -0.22
C ARG A 80 -6.44 -6.32 1.21
N VAL A 81 -6.79 -5.28 1.94
CA VAL A 81 -7.22 -5.39 3.33
C VAL A 81 -8.06 -4.15 3.66
N GLU A 82 -8.90 -4.28 4.66
CA GLU A 82 -9.68 -3.15 5.16
C GLU A 82 -8.78 -2.22 5.97
N SER A 83 -8.90 -0.90 5.72
CA SER A 83 -7.97 0.09 6.26
C SER A 83 -7.89 0.09 7.79
N ARG A 84 -9.04 0.00 8.44
CA ARG A 84 -9.09 0.01 9.90
C ARG A 84 -8.42 -1.22 10.50
N TYR A 85 -8.65 -2.39 9.90
CA TYR A 85 -7.99 -3.62 10.34
C TYR A 85 -6.47 -3.51 10.20
N PHE A 86 -6.01 -2.97 9.08
CA PHE A 86 -4.58 -2.77 8.87
C PHE A 86 -3.98 -1.87 9.94
N LEU A 87 -4.62 -0.73 10.22
CA LEU A 87 -4.10 0.24 11.19
C LEU A 87 -4.11 -0.31 12.62
N GLU A 88 -5.16 -1.02 12.99
CA GLU A 88 -5.33 -1.49 14.38
C GLU A 88 -4.50 -2.75 14.67
N TRP A 89 -4.32 -3.64 13.67
CA TRP A 89 -3.82 -4.98 13.96
C TRP A 89 -2.55 -5.37 13.23
N MET A 90 -2.22 -4.71 12.12
CA MET A 90 -1.13 -5.16 11.27
C MET A 90 0.02 -4.17 11.15
N MET A 91 -0.20 -2.92 11.53
CA MET A 91 0.81 -1.87 11.37
C MET A 91 1.83 -1.91 12.51
N GLN A 92 3.12 -1.98 12.16
CA GLN A 92 4.18 -1.86 13.15
C GLN A 92 4.39 -0.39 13.51
N PRO A 93 4.37 -0.02 14.81
CA PRO A 93 4.59 1.38 15.20
C PRO A 93 5.95 1.89 14.75
N GLY A 94 5.95 3.14 14.28
CA GLY A 94 7.18 3.84 13.93
C GLY A 94 7.76 3.53 12.55
N CYS A 95 7.17 2.62 11.78
CA CYS A 95 7.70 2.27 10.47
C CYS A 95 7.08 3.08 9.33
N ILE A 96 5.95 3.72 9.55
CA ILE A 96 5.26 4.50 8.52
C ILE A 96 5.71 5.95 8.62
N SER A 97 6.36 6.46 7.56
CA SER A 97 6.86 7.82 7.54
C SER A 97 5.78 8.84 7.20
N ARG A 98 4.79 8.45 6.39
CA ARG A 98 3.65 9.30 6.05
C ARG A 98 2.42 8.46 5.83
N LEU A 99 1.29 8.97 6.28
CA LEU A 99 -0.01 8.33 6.11
C LEU A 99 -0.90 9.26 5.29
N HIS A 100 -1.34 8.79 4.15
CA HIS A 100 -2.26 9.50 3.27
C HIS A 100 -3.64 8.87 3.41
N TYR A 101 -4.66 9.69 3.63
CA TYR A 101 -5.98 9.17 3.90
C TYR A 101 -7.05 9.98 3.16
N PHE A 102 -7.10 9.80 1.86
CA PHE A 102 -8.10 10.51 1.03
C PHE A 102 -9.46 9.86 1.08
N GLY A 103 -9.53 8.55 1.32
CA GLY A 103 -10.79 7.82 1.42
C GLY A 103 -11.71 8.31 2.52
N LEU A 104 -11.16 8.97 3.54
CA LEU A 104 -11.95 9.50 4.64
C LEU A 104 -13.02 10.47 4.15
N LEU A 105 -12.75 11.22 3.09
CA LEU A 105 -13.69 12.18 2.52
C LEU A 105 -14.93 11.51 1.94
N TYR A 106 -14.84 10.23 1.62
CA TYR A 106 -15.91 9.48 0.97
C TYR A 106 -16.65 8.54 1.92
N THR A 107 -16.15 8.37 3.12
CA THR A 107 -16.70 7.40 4.08
C THR A 107 -17.21 8.05 5.35
N SER A 108 -17.35 9.35 5.34
CA SER A 108 -17.68 10.12 6.53
C SER A 108 -19.18 10.12 6.87
N ASP A 109 -20.00 9.49 6.10
CA ASP A 109 -21.44 9.42 6.34
C ASP A 109 -21.83 8.41 7.42
#